data_943efa3f7a4af3453f42add3505a6131
#
_entry.id   943efa3f7a4af3453f42add3505a6131
#
_cell.length_a   1.000
_cell.length_b   1.000
_cell.length_c   1.000
_cell.angle_alpha   90.00
_cell.angle_beta   90.00
_cell.angle_gamma   90.00
#
_symmetry.space_group_name_H-M   'P 1'
#
loop_
_entity.id
_entity.type
_entity.pdbx_description
1 polymer ?
#
loop_
_entity_poly.entity_id
_entity_poly.type
_entity_poly.pdbx_seq_one_letter_code
_entity_poly.pdbx_strand_id
1 'polypeptide(L)'
;MKLKKFFAGVLAAAMMLTVGATAAFATTSVDATYPGTAGEYNAKMFVPVNGKAEIDLTKVLTVVNGTAPNSMKFNFNVYEGTATTGTALDTESVEFNAGNYTSKGGEDNKGVYTGTFKLDVAKLTEGKSVGKYTFTIVESMDKAYQSVTAERGTVTMVISKVNAKEVDTTATAEFGYFVALKDSDGNKILATEAFKNKYGDGNIQNLKLSKTVHGALGNLSKDFTFKIKFTKADALQNNTDTGLYKGPQVTELSTTATIKDGTTDIAKSAYLELDKEYTVTLRHNDSLNLSNLPAGIKYEIYEDGSQVKAGAVVVTVDNVKYTVTVTDTAFDTTETTKIKGTVNNTDVTAAFQNTNPDSPDMGVVLDNAPYIAMLAIVAIGGVALMLNKRRRDEE
;
A
#
# COMPACT_ATOMS: atom_id res chain seq x y z
N MET A 1 33.38 5.99 -54.40
CA MET A 1 32.05 5.36 -54.19
C MET A 1 32.09 4.07 -53.35
N LYS A 2 33.12 3.24 -53.43
CA LYS A 2 33.19 2.00 -52.61
C LYS A 2 33.48 2.22 -51.11
N LEU A 3 34.21 3.31 -50.76
CA LEU A 3 34.57 3.60 -49.39
C LEU A 3 33.38 4.06 -48.53
N LYS A 4 32.46 4.86 -49.10
CA LYS A 4 31.25 5.33 -48.37
C LYS A 4 30.28 4.18 -48.01
N LYS A 5 30.13 3.18 -48.90
CA LYS A 5 29.29 2.02 -48.61
C LYS A 5 29.92 1.11 -47.55
N PHE A 6 31.26 1.06 -47.50
CA PHE A 6 31.97 0.29 -46.49
C PHE A 6 31.83 0.92 -45.12
N PHE A 7 31.90 2.28 -45.03
CA PHE A 7 31.70 2.99 -43.74
C PHE A 7 30.26 2.92 -43.24
N ALA A 8 29.23 2.97 -44.11
CA ALA A 8 27.85 2.83 -43.69
C ALA A 8 27.56 1.41 -43.16
N GLY A 9 28.05 0.38 -43.83
CA GLY A 9 27.93 -1.02 -43.38
C GLY A 9 28.66 -1.27 -42.05
N VAL A 10 29.86 -0.75 -41.91
CA VAL A 10 30.67 -0.87 -40.68
C VAL A 10 30.05 -0.06 -39.53
N LEU A 11 29.51 1.12 -39.83
CA LEU A 11 28.86 1.91 -38.83
C LEU A 11 27.55 1.27 -38.29
N ALA A 12 26.74 0.70 -39.19
CA ALA A 12 25.57 -0.07 -38.82
C ALA A 12 25.94 -1.36 -38.03
N ALA A 13 26.98 -2.05 -38.43
CA ALA A 13 27.49 -3.23 -37.73
C ALA A 13 28.08 -2.87 -36.34
N ALA A 14 28.85 -1.77 -36.28
CA ALA A 14 29.40 -1.30 -35.01
C ALA A 14 28.31 -0.81 -34.03
N MET A 15 27.26 -0.17 -34.51
CA MET A 15 26.13 0.24 -33.69
C MET A 15 25.32 -0.96 -33.15
N MET A 16 25.22 -2.04 -33.90
CA MET A 16 24.56 -3.27 -33.43
C MET A 16 25.44 -4.10 -32.48
N LEU A 17 26.75 -4.11 -32.68
CA LEU A 17 27.69 -4.87 -31.82
C LEU A 17 27.73 -4.31 -30.39
N THR A 18 27.59 -2.97 -30.21
CA THR A 18 27.57 -2.32 -28.88
C THR A 18 26.26 -2.56 -28.12
N VAL A 19 25.24 -3.07 -28.80
CA VAL A 19 23.93 -3.38 -28.18
C VAL A 19 23.82 -4.86 -27.78
N GLY A 20 24.89 -5.67 -27.98
CA GLY A 20 24.95 -7.06 -27.52
C GLY A 20 23.96 -8.01 -28.21
N ALA A 21 23.64 -7.79 -29.48
CA ALA A 21 22.86 -8.73 -30.27
C ALA A 21 23.75 -9.47 -31.24
N THR A 22 23.82 -10.78 -31.14
CA THR A 22 24.08 -11.70 -32.24
C THR A 22 22.82 -11.74 -33.11
N ALA A 23 22.49 -10.65 -33.77
CA ALA A 23 21.46 -10.69 -34.80
C ALA A 23 22.16 -10.93 -36.11
N ALA A 24 21.96 -12.10 -36.69
CA ALA A 24 22.17 -12.29 -38.10
C ALA A 24 21.41 -11.17 -38.84
N PHE A 25 22.09 -10.48 -39.74
CA PHE A 25 21.45 -9.52 -40.63
C PHE A 25 20.49 -10.28 -41.54
N ALA A 26 19.26 -10.51 -41.06
CA ALA A 26 18.21 -11.05 -41.91
C ALA A 26 17.56 -9.87 -42.62
N THR A 27 17.81 -9.78 -43.89
CA THR A 27 17.04 -9.12 -44.96
C THR A 27 15.99 -8.08 -44.54
N THR A 28 16.34 -6.83 -44.73
CA THR A 28 15.58 -5.68 -45.22
C THR A 28 14.06 -5.88 -45.36
N SER A 29 13.33 -5.84 -44.26
CA SER A 29 11.95 -5.38 -44.30
C SER A 29 11.88 -4.08 -43.47
N VAL A 30 11.55 -3.01 -44.14
CA VAL A 30 11.22 -1.74 -43.51
C VAL A 30 9.86 -1.96 -42.91
N ASP A 31 9.75 -2.00 -41.58
CA ASP A 31 8.47 -2.07 -40.91
C ASP A 31 8.12 -0.65 -40.43
N ALA A 32 6.95 -0.18 -40.83
CA ALA A 32 6.48 1.16 -40.53
C ALA A 32 6.07 1.35 -39.05
N THR A 33 6.02 0.26 -38.27
CA THR A 33 5.60 0.26 -36.87
C THR A 33 6.64 -0.40 -36.00
N TYR A 34 7.15 0.31 -35.02
CA TYR A 34 8.01 -0.20 -33.96
C TYR A 34 7.19 -0.35 -32.67
N PRO A 35 7.37 -1.44 -31.95
CA PRO A 35 7.91 -2.75 -32.34
C PRO A 35 6.82 -3.59 -32.97
N GLY A 36 7.04 -4.04 -34.18
CA GLY A 36 6.06 -4.80 -34.96
C GLY A 36 5.55 -6.09 -34.30
N THR A 37 6.31 -6.70 -33.43
CA THR A 37 5.90 -7.88 -32.64
C THR A 37 6.54 -7.83 -31.26
N ALA A 38 5.79 -8.19 -30.23
CA ALA A 38 6.27 -8.24 -28.86
C ALA A 38 7.58 -9.07 -28.78
N GLY A 39 8.68 -8.41 -28.39
CA GLY A 39 9.97 -9.06 -28.16
C GLY A 39 11.07 -8.78 -29.16
N GLU A 40 10.80 -8.20 -30.32
CA GLU A 40 11.84 -7.88 -31.30
C GLU A 40 12.29 -6.43 -31.20
N TYR A 41 13.41 -6.19 -30.53
CA TYR A 41 14.09 -4.91 -30.53
C TYR A 41 15.08 -4.83 -31.65
N ASN A 42 15.21 -3.68 -32.25
CA ASN A 42 16.34 -3.28 -33.11
C ASN A 42 16.62 -4.14 -34.31
N ALA A 43 15.84 -5.16 -34.53
CA ALA A 43 16.14 -6.04 -35.66
C ALA A 43 15.81 -5.39 -37.00
N LYS A 44 14.91 -4.38 -36.99
CA LYS A 44 14.43 -3.76 -38.23
C LYS A 44 14.52 -2.25 -38.15
N MET A 45 14.94 -1.62 -39.24
CA MET A 45 14.82 -0.22 -39.46
C MET A 45 13.34 0.13 -39.71
N PHE A 46 12.85 1.17 -39.06
CA PHE A 46 11.57 1.75 -39.40
C PHE A 46 11.73 3.17 -39.94
N VAL A 47 10.82 3.60 -40.73
CA VAL A 47 10.84 4.90 -41.41
C VAL A 47 9.63 5.73 -41.00
N PRO A 48 9.70 7.08 -41.11
CA PRO A 48 8.56 7.91 -40.82
C PRO A 48 7.35 7.60 -41.70
N VAL A 49 6.20 7.53 -41.07
CA VAL A 49 4.90 7.47 -41.75
C VAL A 49 4.17 8.78 -41.43
N ASN A 50 3.76 9.50 -42.47
CA ASN A 50 3.13 10.84 -42.32
C ASN A 50 4.01 11.82 -41.52
N GLY A 51 5.34 11.76 -41.71
CA GLY A 51 6.31 12.62 -41.04
C GLY A 51 6.69 12.22 -39.62
N LYS A 52 6.12 11.17 -39.05
CA LYS A 52 6.39 10.67 -37.69
C LYS A 52 7.01 9.29 -37.71
N ALA A 53 7.98 9.06 -36.83
CA ALA A 53 8.57 7.77 -36.53
C ALA A 53 8.25 7.40 -35.09
N GLU A 54 7.06 6.89 -34.86
CA GLU A 54 6.53 6.61 -33.52
C GLU A 54 6.96 5.22 -33.02
N ILE A 55 7.31 5.13 -31.75
CA ILE A 55 7.49 3.89 -31.00
C ILE A 55 6.45 3.80 -29.90
N ASP A 56 5.94 2.62 -29.65
CA ASP A 56 5.00 2.34 -28.56
C ASP A 56 5.77 1.83 -27.34
N LEU A 57 5.61 2.52 -26.20
CA LEU A 57 6.17 2.12 -24.93
C LEU A 57 5.04 1.80 -23.95
N THR A 58 5.18 0.70 -23.23
CA THR A 58 4.13 0.24 -22.32
C THR A 58 4.52 0.49 -20.87
N LYS A 59 3.57 1.07 -20.15
CA LYS A 59 3.53 1.14 -18.70
C LYS A 59 2.79 -0.08 -18.17
N VAL A 60 3.43 -0.81 -17.25
CA VAL A 60 2.84 -1.94 -16.52
C VAL A 60 2.64 -1.55 -15.07
N LEU A 61 1.44 -1.74 -14.56
CA LEU A 61 1.10 -1.62 -13.15
C LEU A 61 0.63 -2.99 -12.65
N THR A 62 1.35 -3.57 -11.71
CA THR A 62 0.97 -4.83 -11.06
C THR A 62 0.35 -4.54 -9.69
N VAL A 63 -0.92 -4.85 -9.52
CA VAL A 63 -1.59 -4.80 -8.21
C VAL A 63 -1.32 -6.12 -7.50
N VAL A 64 -0.43 -6.07 -6.52
CA VAL A 64 0.02 -7.25 -5.74
C VAL A 64 -0.94 -7.52 -4.60
N ASN A 65 -1.35 -6.48 -3.90
CA ASN A 65 -2.26 -6.56 -2.76
C ASN A 65 -3.11 -5.28 -2.68
N GLY A 66 -4.28 -5.40 -2.06
CA GLY A 66 -5.22 -4.29 -1.94
C GLY A 66 -5.95 -3.99 -3.26
N THR A 67 -6.67 -2.90 -3.26
CA THR A 67 -7.40 -2.39 -4.43
C THR A 67 -6.78 -1.06 -4.86
N ALA A 68 -6.30 -0.98 -6.09
CA ALA A 68 -5.68 0.23 -6.60
C ALA A 68 -6.65 1.44 -6.59
N PRO A 69 -6.13 2.67 -6.48
CA PRO A 69 -6.94 3.88 -6.59
C PRO A 69 -7.69 3.96 -7.91
N ASN A 70 -8.81 4.69 -7.91
CA ASN A 70 -9.67 4.85 -9.09
C ASN A 70 -8.98 5.53 -10.28
N SER A 71 -8.02 6.41 -10.01
CA SER A 71 -7.23 7.07 -11.04
C SER A 71 -5.78 7.18 -10.59
N MET A 72 -4.88 6.78 -11.47
CA MET A 72 -3.43 6.90 -11.28
C MET A 72 -2.81 7.37 -12.58
N LYS A 73 -2.16 8.53 -12.56
CA LYS A 73 -1.49 9.11 -13.72
C LYS A 73 0.02 9.05 -13.58
N PHE A 74 0.67 8.50 -14.59
CA PHE A 74 2.11 8.42 -14.72
C PHE A 74 2.54 9.30 -15.91
N ASN A 75 3.51 10.16 -15.70
CA ASN A 75 4.09 11.00 -16.73
C ASN A 75 5.48 10.48 -17.09
N PHE A 76 5.85 10.58 -18.36
CA PHE A 76 7.12 10.10 -18.92
C PHE A 76 7.83 11.26 -19.57
N ASN A 77 8.85 11.78 -18.89
CA ASN A 77 9.62 12.93 -19.34
C ASN A 77 10.88 12.45 -20.08
N VAL A 78 11.09 12.94 -21.29
CA VAL A 78 12.24 12.58 -22.13
C VAL A 78 13.31 13.64 -22.02
N TYR A 79 14.53 13.25 -21.68
CA TYR A 79 15.69 14.11 -21.56
C TYR A 79 16.80 13.69 -22.52
N GLU A 80 17.62 14.64 -22.97
CA GLU A 80 18.78 14.33 -23.81
C GLU A 80 19.93 13.73 -22.99
N GLY A 81 20.60 12.74 -23.56
CA GLY A 81 21.75 12.08 -22.95
C GLY A 81 21.35 11.26 -21.73
N THR A 82 22.08 11.44 -20.64
CA THR A 82 21.88 10.76 -19.36
C THR A 82 21.19 11.65 -18.32
N ALA A 83 20.71 12.83 -18.71
CA ALA A 83 19.99 13.71 -17.81
C ALA A 83 18.67 13.07 -17.33
N THR A 84 18.33 13.29 -16.07
CA THR A 84 17.09 12.80 -15.43
C THR A 84 16.22 13.93 -14.91
N THR A 85 16.68 15.16 -15.05
CA THR A 85 16.02 16.40 -14.59
C THR A 85 16.28 17.54 -15.56
N GLY A 86 15.53 18.61 -15.45
CA GLY A 86 15.62 19.78 -16.29
C GLY A 86 14.40 19.96 -17.19
N THR A 87 14.57 20.67 -18.30
CA THR A 87 13.49 20.82 -19.29
C THR A 87 13.39 19.55 -20.13
N ALA A 88 12.24 18.89 -20.06
CA ALA A 88 11.99 17.72 -20.90
C ALA A 88 11.85 18.13 -22.38
N LEU A 89 12.40 17.32 -23.27
CA LEU A 89 12.25 17.46 -24.73
C LEU A 89 10.85 17.04 -25.18
N ASP A 90 10.28 16.08 -24.46
CA ASP A 90 8.92 15.58 -24.69
C ASP A 90 8.35 15.04 -23.39
N THR A 91 7.02 15.03 -23.27
CA THR A 91 6.32 14.49 -22.10
C THR A 91 5.05 13.78 -22.54
N GLU A 92 4.96 12.52 -22.20
CA GLU A 92 3.80 11.68 -22.46
C GLU A 92 3.18 11.20 -21.15
N SER A 93 1.98 10.66 -21.19
CA SER A 93 1.33 10.15 -19.97
C SER A 93 0.47 8.93 -20.21
N VAL A 94 0.37 8.10 -19.17
CA VAL A 94 -0.59 6.99 -19.09
C VAL A 94 -1.42 7.20 -17.83
N GLU A 95 -2.72 7.13 -17.98
CA GLU A 95 -3.67 7.18 -16.87
C GLU A 95 -4.43 5.86 -16.78
N PHE A 96 -4.39 5.25 -15.61
CA PHE A 96 -5.24 4.13 -15.25
C PHE A 96 -6.47 4.68 -14.51
N ASN A 97 -7.65 4.44 -15.04
CA ASN A 97 -8.93 4.87 -14.47
C ASN A 97 -9.96 3.74 -14.57
N ALA A 98 -11.13 3.92 -13.94
CA ALA A 98 -12.17 2.90 -13.89
C ALA A 98 -12.58 2.34 -15.28
N GLY A 99 -12.44 3.15 -16.33
CA GLY A 99 -12.80 2.76 -17.69
C GLY A 99 -11.74 1.94 -18.42
N ASN A 100 -10.47 2.03 -18.03
CA ASN A 100 -9.36 1.38 -18.73
C ASN A 100 -8.55 0.40 -17.88
N TYR A 101 -8.94 0.18 -16.62
CA TYR A 101 -8.43 -0.93 -15.83
C TYR A 101 -8.99 -2.24 -16.39
N THR A 102 -8.31 -2.80 -17.34
CA THR A 102 -8.58 -4.17 -17.79
C THR A 102 -7.76 -5.13 -16.95
N SER A 103 -8.41 -5.75 -15.98
CA SER A 103 -7.78 -6.83 -15.21
C SER A 103 -7.47 -8.01 -16.13
N LYS A 104 -6.21 -8.36 -16.23
CA LYS A 104 -5.81 -9.64 -16.84
C LYS A 104 -5.75 -10.71 -15.73
N GLY A 105 -6.92 -11.20 -15.31
CA GLY A 105 -7.02 -12.41 -14.50
C GLY A 105 -6.89 -12.24 -12.99
N GLY A 106 -7.30 -11.11 -12.42
CA GLY A 106 -7.34 -10.92 -10.97
C GLY A 106 -8.76 -10.76 -10.44
N GLU A 107 -9.03 -11.29 -9.28
CA GLU A 107 -10.23 -10.97 -8.50
C GLU A 107 -10.12 -9.53 -7.95
N ASP A 108 -11.24 -8.83 -7.81
CA ASP A 108 -11.34 -7.53 -7.13
C ASP A 108 -10.33 -6.46 -7.56
N ASN A 109 -10.14 -6.26 -8.87
CA ASN A 109 -9.20 -5.29 -9.43
C ASN A 109 -7.73 -5.54 -9.06
N LYS A 110 -7.38 -6.74 -8.66
CA LYS A 110 -6.01 -7.24 -8.57
C LYS A 110 -5.57 -7.76 -9.94
N GLY A 111 -4.30 -7.63 -10.24
CA GLY A 111 -3.75 -8.16 -11.49
C GLY A 111 -2.76 -7.21 -12.16
N VAL A 112 -2.54 -7.45 -13.44
CA VAL A 112 -1.61 -6.67 -14.25
C VAL A 112 -2.39 -5.76 -15.19
N TYR A 113 -2.12 -4.47 -15.11
CA TYR A 113 -2.71 -3.45 -15.96
C TYR A 113 -1.64 -2.85 -16.86
N THR A 114 -2.00 -2.56 -18.11
CA THR A 114 -1.08 -2.01 -19.09
C THR A 114 -1.67 -0.78 -19.75
N GLY A 115 -0.84 0.22 -19.96
CA GLY A 115 -1.16 1.40 -20.75
C GLY A 115 -0.01 1.72 -21.67
N THR A 116 -0.29 2.18 -22.87
CA THR A 116 0.72 2.45 -23.91
C THR A 116 0.73 3.94 -24.24
N PHE A 117 1.92 4.49 -24.42
CA PHE A 117 2.14 5.83 -24.93
C PHE A 117 3.12 5.79 -26.10
N LYS A 118 3.15 6.86 -26.90
CA LYS A 118 3.94 6.94 -28.12
C LYS A 118 5.01 8.02 -28.00
N LEU A 119 6.20 7.72 -28.50
CA LEU A 119 7.26 8.70 -28.69
C LEU A 119 7.64 8.80 -30.15
N ASP A 120 7.71 10.02 -30.66
CA ASP A 120 8.17 10.29 -32.02
C ASP A 120 9.69 10.49 -32.05
N VAL A 121 10.43 9.45 -32.43
CA VAL A 121 11.90 9.48 -32.46
C VAL A 121 12.42 10.36 -33.60
N ALA A 122 11.63 10.64 -34.64
CA ALA A 122 11.99 11.59 -35.67
C ALA A 122 12.04 13.01 -35.12
N LYS A 123 11.03 13.39 -34.32
CA LYS A 123 10.97 14.67 -33.58
C LYS A 123 12.15 14.82 -32.62
N LEU A 124 12.45 13.79 -31.83
CA LEU A 124 13.58 13.82 -30.85
C LEU A 124 14.96 13.97 -31.54
N THR A 125 15.07 13.59 -32.79
CA THR A 125 16.33 13.69 -33.58
C THR A 125 16.23 14.70 -34.72
N GLU A 126 15.24 15.57 -34.68
CA GLU A 126 15.09 16.65 -35.66
C GLU A 126 16.33 17.57 -35.66
N GLY A 127 16.77 17.99 -36.84
CA GLY A 127 17.99 18.79 -36.98
C GLY A 127 19.31 18.08 -36.69
N LYS A 128 19.27 16.83 -36.19
CA LYS A 128 20.48 16.04 -35.92
C LYS A 128 20.92 15.27 -37.15
N SER A 129 22.23 15.15 -37.36
CA SER A 129 22.81 14.35 -38.45
C SER A 129 22.56 12.87 -38.26
N VAL A 130 22.89 12.07 -39.27
CA VAL A 130 22.98 10.59 -39.13
C VAL A 130 23.97 10.26 -38.01
N GLY A 131 23.54 9.39 -37.10
CA GLY A 131 24.33 9.02 -35.90
C GLY A 131 23.52 8.34 -34.83
N LYS A 132 24.19 8.15 -33.71
CA LYS A 132 23.63 7.52 -32.50
C LYS A 132 23.35 8.55 -31.42
N TYR A 133 22.13 8.57 -30.91
CA TYR A 133 21.67 9.51 -29.90
C TYR A 133 21.11 8.77 -28.72
N THR A 134 21.42 9.24 -27.53
CA THR A 134 20.93 8.66 -26.28
C THR A 134 19.94 9.62 -25.63
N PHE A 135 18.86 9.07 -25.13
CA PHE A 135 17.84 9.80 -24.35
C PHE A 135 17.53 9.02 -23.10
N THR A 136 17.19 9.72 -22.03
CA THR A 136 16.72 9.11 -20.80
C THR A 136 15.25 9.47 -20.62
N ILE A 137 14.42 8.47 -20.42
CA ILE A 137 13.00 8.63 -20.14
C ILE A 137 12.78 8.35 -18.66
N VAL A 138 12.26 9.34 -17.95
CA VAL A 138 12.03 9.25 -16.50
C VAL A 138 10.53 9.27 -16.23
N GLU A 139 10.06 8.25 -15.54
CA GLU A 139 8.69 8.22 -15.01
C GLU A 139 8.56 9.14 -13.81
N SER A 140 7.49 9.88 -13.76
CA SER A 140 7.03 10.61 -12.59
C SER A 140 5.54 10.41 -12.39
N MET A 141 5.07 10.56 -11.18
CA MET A 141 3.65 10.51 -10.85
C MET A 141 3.13 11.94 -10.65
N ASP A 142 1.90 12.21 -11.04
CA ASP A 142 1.25 13.50 -10.80
C ASP A 142 1.02 13.77 -9.31
N LYS A 143 0.97 12.69 -8.50
CA LYS A 143 0.83 12.71 -7.05
C LYS A 143 1.70 11.62 -6.42
N ALA A 144 2.05 11.79 -5.16
CA ALA A 144 2.70 10.75 -4.39
C ALA A 144 1.69 9.66 -4.00
N TYR A 145 1.59 8.61 -4.80
CA TYR A 145 0.79 7.43 -4.46
C TYR A 145 1.55 6.56 -3.47
N GLN A 146 1.16 6.54 -2.21
CA GLN A 146 1.94 5.94 -1.13
C GLN A 146 2.13 4.42 -1.25
N SER A 147 1.17 3.74 -1.87
CA SER A 147 1.25 2.28 -2.05
C SER A 147 1.88 1.85 -3.37
N VAL A 148 2.48 2.78 -4.12
CA VAL A 148 3.16 2.51 -5.38
C VAL A 148 4.66 2.42 -5.18
N THR A 149 5.24 1.32 -5.61
CA THR A 149 6.69 1.09 -5.66
C THR A 149 7.13 0.98 -7.11
N ALA A 150 8.08 1.82 -7.53
CA ALA A 150 8.66 1.73 -8.86
C ALA A 150 9.64 0.55 -8.93
N GLU A 151 9.39 -0.39 -9.86
CA GLU A 151 10.36 -1.44 -10.20
C GLU A 151 11.28 -0.98 -11.34
N ARG A 152 10.74 -0.19 -12.28
CA ARG A 152 11.51 0.45 -13.33
C ARG A 152 10.87 1.77 -13.70
N GLY A 153 11.42 2.85 -13.15
CA GLY A 153 10.98 4.23 -13.39
C GLY A 153 11.86 5.01 -14.35
N THR A 154 12.98 4.43 -14.81
CA THR A 154 13.92 5.09 -15.72
C THR A 154 14.33 4.13 -16.82
N VAL A 155 14.32 4.61 -18.06
CA VAL A 155 14.69 3.87 -19.26
C VAL A 155 15.65 4.69 -20.10
N THR A 156 16.77 4.10 -20.49
CA THR A 156 17.67 4.67 -21.48
C THR A 156 17.24 4.23 -22.89
N MET A 157 16.92 5.16 -23.75
CA MET A 157 16.58 4.94 -25.13
C MET A 157 17.76 5.37 -26.03
N VAL A 158 18.20 4.47 -26.88
CA VAL A 158 19.26 4.74 -27.86
C VAL A 158 18.65 4.72 -29.24
N ILE A 159 18.68 5.84 -29.93
CA ILE A 159 18.19 5.99 -31.31
C ILE A 159 19.40 6.01 -32.25
N SER A 160 19.39 5.14 -33.25
CA SER A 160 20.33 5.20 -34.37
C SER A 160 19.60 5.74 -35.58
N LYS A 161 19.85 7.00 -35.93
CA LYS A 161 19.35 7.66 -37.14
C LYS A 161 20.27 7.33 -38.30
N VAL A 162 19.74 6.79 -39.36
CA VAL A 162 20.50 6.35 -40.53
C VAL A 162 19.91 6.94 -41.82
N ASN A 163 20.68 6.98 -42.87
CA ASN A 163 20.15 7.24 -44.20
C ASN A 163 19.38 5.98 -44.67
N ALA A 164 18.07 6.09 -44.85
CA ALA A 164 17.22 4.95 -45.10
C ALA A 164 17.62 4.18 -46.38
N LYS A 165 18.00 4.91 -47.45
CA LYS A 165 18.41 4.27 -48.73
C LYS A 165 19.74 3.54 -48.66
N GLU A 166 20.58 3.83 -47.64
CA GLU A 166 21.83 3.09 -47.46
C GLU A 166 21.58 1.74 -46.76
N VAL A 167 20.50 1.60 -46.03
CA VAL A 167 20.08 0.36 -45.36
C VAL A 167 19.14 -0.45 -46.27
N ASP A 168 18.15 0.22 -46.88
CA ASP A 168 17.18 -0.34 -47.79
C ASP A 168 17.06 0.52 -49.03
N THR A 169 17.53 0.04 -50.16
CA THR A 169 17.53 0.76 -51.44
C THR A 169 16.12 1.08 -51.96
N THR A 170 15.09 0.41 -51.45
CA THR A 170 13.68 0.64 -51.79
C THR A 170 13.02 1.69 -50.91
N ALA A 171 13.68 2.13 -49.84
CA ALA A 171 13.13 3.12 -48.94
C ALA A 171 12.85 4.45 -49.66
N THR A 172 11.68 5.02 -49.44
CA THR A 172 11.28 6.33 -49.96
C THR A 172 11.64 7.46 -49.01
N ALA A 173 11.76 7.18 -47.72
CA ALA A 173 12.14 8.14 -46.71
C ALA A 173 13.64 8.47 -46.80
N GLU A 174 14.00 9.69 -46.38
CA GLU A 174 15.39 10.12 -46.28
C GLU A 174 16.10 9.42 -45.13
N PHE A 175 15.44 9.37 -43.96
CA PHE A 175 16.00 8.78 -42.74
C PHE A 175 15.20 7.56 -42.28
N GLY A 176 15.92 6.62 -41.69
CA GLY A 176 15.40 5.47 -40.99
C GLY A 176 15.94 5.41 -39.56
N TYR A 177 15.31 4.67 -38.70
CA TYR A 177 15.59 4.62 -37.28
C TYR A 177 15.67 3.18 -36.79
N PHE A 178 16.63 2.96 -35.88
CA PHE A 178 16.66 1.80 -35.00
C PHE A 178 16.60 2.31 -33.56
N VAL A 179 15.86 1.64 -32.70
CA VAL A 179 15.73 2.03 -31.30
C VAL A 179 16.09 0.87 -30.39
N ALA A 180 16.88 1.14 -29.37
CA ALA A 180 17.20 0.20 -28.30
C ALA A 180 16.79 0.79 -26.96
N LEU A 181 16.14 -0.02 -26.13
CA LEU A 181 15.78 0.33 -24.76
C LEU A 181 16.66 -0.43 -23.78
N LYS A 182 17.08 0.23 -22.72
CA LYS A 182 17.89 -0.32 -21.64
C LYS A 182 17.38 0.13 -20.28
N ASP A 183 17.52 -0.75 -19.29
CA ASP A 183 17.33 -0.41 -17.89
C ASP A 183 18.53 0.39 -17.31
N SER A 184 18.49 0.71 -16.01
CA SER A 184 19.56 1.39 -15.29
C SER A 184 20.88 0.62 -15.28
N ASP A 185 20.82 -0.71 -15.37
CA ASP A 185 21.98 -1.59 -15.36
C ASP A 185 22.58 -1.81 -16.76
N GLY A 186 21.96 -1.20 -17.78
CA GLY A 186 22.37 -1.30 -19.18
C GLY A 186 21.87 -2.54 -19.90
N ASN A 187 21.02 -3.37 -19.24
CA ASN A 187 20.41 -4.53 -19.86
C ASN A 187 19.32 -4.10 -20.84
N LYS A 188 19.17 -4.86 -21.91
CA LYS A 188 18.08 -4.65 -22.85
C LYS A 188 16.74 -4.98 -22.20
N ILE A 189 15.77 -4.14 -22.49
CA ILE A 189 14.39 -4.32 -22.00
C ILE A 189 13.39 -4.30 -23.16
N LEU A 190 12.22 -4.90 -22.94
CA LEU A 190 11.13 -4.92 -23.91
C LEU A 190 10.30 -3.62 -23.84
N ALA A 191 9.88 -3.08 -25.00
CA ALA A 191 9.00 -1.92 -25.04
C ALA A 191 7.63 -2.20 -24.40
N THR A 192 7.17 -3.45 -24.50
CA THR A 192 5.95 -3.94 -23.85
C THR A 192 6.03 -4.01 -22.32
N GLU A 193 7.21 -3.77 -21.77
CA GLU A 193 7.48 -3.75 -20.34
C GLU A 193 8.44 -2.62 -19.97
N ALA A 194 8.42 -1.51 -20.70
CA ALA A 194 9.40 -0.44 -20.53
C ALA A 194 9.38 0.12 -19.10
N PHE A 195 8.21 0.39 -18.58
CA PHE A 195 8.02 0.94 -17.22
C PHE A 195 7.19 0.00 -16.39
N LYS A 196 7.63 -0.24 -15.14
CA LYS A 196 6.97 -1.18 -14.23
C LYS A 196 6.82 -0.58 -12.84
N ASN A 197 5.62 -0.66 -12.30
CA ASN A 197 5.35 -0.36 -10.91
C ASN A 197 4.51 -1.46 -10.28
N LYS A 198 4.66 -1.61 -8.97
CA LYS A 198 3.79 -2.42 -8.13
C LYS A 198 2.93 -1.53 -7.25
N TYR A 199 1.69 -1.92 -7.05
CA TYR A 199 0.80 -1.36 -6.05
C TYR A 199 0.56 -2.38 -4.96
N GLY A 200 0.73 -1.97 -3.70
CA GLY A 200 0.49 -2.81 -2.55
C GLY A 200 1.60 -3.82 -2.22
N ASP A 201 2.79 -3.68 -2.81
CA ASP A 201 3.96 -4.51 -2.48
C ASP A 201 4.60 -3.99 -1.19
N GLY A 202 4.23 -4.59 -0.05
CA GLY A 202 4.68 -4.20 1.28
C GLY A 202 4.06 -2.91 1.84
N ASN A 203 3.19 -2.24 1.10
CA ASN A 203 2.60 -0.95 1.48
C ASN A 203 1.09 -1.02 1.76
N ILE A 204 0.50 -2.19 1.74
CA ILE A 204 -0.87 -2.47 2.17
C ILE A 204 -0.80 -3.22 3.49
N GLN A 205 -1.38 -2.65 4.51
CA GLN A 205 -1.26 -3.12 5.89
C GLN A 205 -2.57 -3.71 6.39
N ASN A 206 -2.47 -4.35 7.56
CA ASN A 206 -3.60 -4.85 8.32
C ASN A 206 -3.77 -4.01 9.59
N LEU A 207 -4.99 -4.02 10.15
CA LEU A 207 -5.28 -3.49 11.47
C LEU A 207 -5.98 -4.55 12.29
N LYS A 208 -5.43 -4.83 13.48
CA LYS A 208 -6.06 -5.70 14.46
C LYS A 208 -6.54 -4.88 15.66
N LEU A 209 -7.86 -4.89 15.88
CA LEU A 209 -8.48 -4.42 17.11
C LEU A 209 -8.76 -5.61 18.01
N SER A 210 -8.33 -5.57 19.26
CA SER A 210 -8.55 -6.65 20.22
C SER A 210 -8.95 -6.13 21.60
N LYS A 211 -9.67 -6.99 22.36
CA LYS A 211 -10.14 -6.68 23.71
C LYS A 211 -9.68 -7.73 24.70
N THR A 212 -9.13 -7.28 25.83
CA THR A 212 -8.84 -8.12 26.99
C THR A 212 -9.44 -7.51 28.26
N VAL A 213 -9.82 -8.37 29.21
CA VAL A 213 -10.29 -8.00 30.55
C VAL A 213 -9.42 -8.70 31.55
N HIS A 214 -8.88 -7.97 32.51
CA HIS A 214 -8.02 -8.44 33.57
C HIS A 214 -8.66 -8.21 34.94
N GLY A 215 -8.14 -8.91 35.95
CA GLY A 215 -8.58 -8.85 37.35
C GLY A 215 -9.61 -9.92 37.73
N ALA A 216 -9.58 -10.34 39.00
CA ALA A 216 -10.38 -11.46 39.52
C ALA A 216 -11.89 -11.24 39.40
N LEU A 217 -12.34 -9.97 39.36
CA LEU A 217 -13.75 -9.59 39.19
C LEU A 217 -14.09 -9.18 37.74
N GLY A 218 -13.20 -9.44 36.79
CA GLY A 218 -13.41 -9.16 35.38
C GLY A 218 -14.52 -10.02 34.78
N ASN A 219 -15.55 -9.41 34.23
CA ASN A 219 -16.59 -10.14 33.51
C ASN A 219 -16.11 -10.45 32.08
N LEU A 220 -15.68 -11.67 31.85
CA LEU A 220 -15.14 -12.14 30.57
C LEU A 220 -16.22 -12.28 29.49
N SER A 221 -17.50 -12.41 29.89
CA SER A 221 -18.64 -12.55 28.96
C SER A 221 -19.30 -11.22 28.63
N LYS A 222 -18.83 -10.10 29.20
CA LYS A 222 -19.40 -8.78 28.96
C LYS A 222 -19.05 -8.30 27.55
N ASP A 223 -20.04 -7.73 26.88
CA ASP A 223 -19.87 -7.04 25.60
C ASP A 223 -19.30 -5.63 25.84
N PHE A 224 -18.25 -5.28 25.11
CA PHE A 224 -17.66 -3.96 25.08
C PHE A 224 -17.84 -3.39 23.67
N THR A 225 -18.34 -2.18 23.59
CA THR A 225 -18.67 -1.53 22.33
C THR A 225 -17.60 -0.50 21.99
N PHE A 226 -17.19 -0.52 20.74
CA PHE A 226 -16.18 0.38 20.16
C PHE A 226 -16.79 1.13 18.99
N LYS A 227 -16.27 2.30 18.73
CA LYS A 227 -16.45 2.99 17.46
C LYS A 227 -15.13 2.96 16.69
N ILE A 228 -15.20 2.70 15.40
CA ILE A 228 -14.04 2.74 14.49
C ILE A 228 -14.39 3.55 13.26
N LYS A 229 -13.48 4.42 12.84
CA LYS A 229 -13.61 5.24 11.64
C LYS A 229 -12.28 5.30 10.90
N PHE A 230 -12.34 5.18 9.58
CA PHE A 230 -11.20 5.38 8.69
C PHE A 230 -11.42 6.61 7.84
N THR A 231 -10.37 7.42 7.71
CA THR A 231 -10.39 8.65 6.92
C THR A 231 -9.36 8.56 5.81
N LYS A 232 -9.68 9.11 4.65
CA LYS A 232 -8.79 9.11 3.49
C LYS A 232 -7.42 9.68 3.81
N ALA A 233 -6.38 9.06 3.26
CA ALA A 233 -5.07 9.69 3.18
C ALA A 233 -5.12 10.89 2.23
N ASP A 234 -4.27 11.89 2.49
CA ASP A 234 -4.21 13.09 1.64
C ASP A 234 -3.92 12.75 0.17
N ALA A 235 -3.09 11.74 -0.09
CA ALA A 235 -2.82 11.22 -1.43
C ALA A 235 -4.01 10.53 -2.11
N LEU A 236 -5.01 10.08 -1.33
CA LEU A 236 -6.24 9.45 -1.82
C LEU A 236 -7.44 10.41 -1.85
N GLN A 237 -7.30 11.63 -1.34
CA GLN A 237 -8.42 12.58 -1.20
C GLN A 237 -9.07 12.99 -2.52
N ASN A 238 -8.36 12.94 -3.63
CA ASN A 238 -8.92 13.32 -4.91
C ASN A 238 -9.64 12.17 -5.64
N ASN A 239 -9.70 10.98 -5.05
CA ASN A 239 -10.49 9.89 -5.57
C ASN A 239 -11.92 10.01 -5.00
N THR A 240 -12.67 10.98 -5.53
CA THR A 240 -14.10 11.13 -5.23
C THR A 240 -14.93 10.06 -5.92
N ASP A 241 -14.35 9.34 -6.86
CA ASP A 241 -15.03 8.29 -7.59
C ASP A 241 -14.82 6.93 -6.91
N THR A 242 -15.89 6.26 -6.72
CA THR A 242 -16.11 5.01 -5.96
C THR A 242 -15.55 3.76 -6.64
N GLY A 243 -14.59 3.88 -7.60
CA GLY A 243 -14.37 2.79 -8.53
C GLY A 243 -13.44 1.69 -8.07
N LEU A 244 -12.31 1.99 -7.43
CA LEU A 244 -11.25 0.99 -7.27
C LEU A 244 -10.81 0.75 -5.84
N TYR A 245 -10.67 1.77 -5.00
CA TYR A 245 -10.42 1.56 -3.58
C TYR A 245 -11.75 1.42 -2.83
N LYS A 246 -12.08 0.19 -2.47
CA LYS A 246 -13.34 -0.14 -1.79
C LYS A 246 -13.30 0.12 -0.27
N GLY A 247 -12.16 0.51 0.28
CA GLY A 247 -11.97 0.70 1.71
C GLY A 247 -11.31 -0.49 2.43
N PRO A 248 -11.15 -0.39 3.77
CA PRO A 248 -10.68 -1.50 4.59
C PRO A 248 -11.61 -2.71 4.48
N GLN A 249 -11.03 -3.91 4.42
CA GLN A 249 -11.80 -5.16 4.31
C GLN A 249 -11.83 -5.91 5.64
N VAL A 250 -12.99 -6.37 6.06
CA VAL A 250 -13.13 -7.28 7.22
C VAL A 250 -12.61 -8.65 6.83
N THR A 251 -11.45 -9.05 7.35
CA THR A 251 -10.85 -10.36 7.00
C THR A 251 -11.16 -11.43 8.03
N GLU A 252 -11.20 -11.05 9.29
CA GLU A 252 -11.45 -11.98 10.38
C GLU A 252 -12.21 -11.29 11.52
N LEU A 253 -13.14 -12.01 12.10
CA LEU A 253 -13.96 -11.56 13.22
C LEU A 253 -14.13 -12.75 14.15
N SER A 254 -13.86 -12.56 15.45
CA SER A 254 -14.11 -13.57 16.47
C SER A 254 -15.59 -13.97 16.49
N THR A 255 -15.90 -15.20 16.89
CA THR A 255 -17.24 -15.78 16.79
C THR A 255 -18.29 -14.99 17.58
N THR A 256 -17.89 -14.38 18.70
CA THR A 256 -18.76 -13.58 19.57
C THR A 256 -18.73 -12.09 19.23
N ALA A 257 -17.80 -11.67 18.36
CA ALA A 257 -17.64 -10.28 17.94
C ALA A 257 -18.62 -9.91 16.83
N THR A 258 -19.02 -8.65 16.79
CA THR A 258 -19.82 -8.09 15.70
C THR A 258 -19.27 -6.76 15.22
N ILE A 259 -19.50 -6.45 13.95
CA ILE A 259 -19.28 -5.12 13.39
C ILE A 259 -20.56 -4.68 12.67
N LYS A 260 -20.99 -3.42 12.89
CA LYS A 260 -22.26 -2.91 12.37
C LYS A 260 -22.11 -1.53 11.75
N ASP A 261 -22.92 -1.30 10.73
CA ASP A 261 -23.25 0.00 10.18
C ASP A 261 -24.66 0.39 10.67
N GLY A 262 -24.71 1.27 11.66
CA GLY A 262 -25.95 1.51 12.39
C GLY A 262 -26.49 0.22 13.03
N THR A 263 -27.59 -0.32 12.50
CA THR A 263 -28.19 -1.58 12.96
C THR A 263 -27.85 -2.79 12.07
N THR A 264 -27.19 -2.58 10.93
CA THR A 264 -26.91 -3.62 9.93
C THR A 264 -25.58 -4.30 10.23
N ASP A 265 -25.58 -5.62 10.33
CA ASP A 265 -24.36 -6.40 10.49
C ASP A 265 -23.51 -6.38 9.22
N ILE A 266 -22.21 -6.19 9.39
CA ILE A 266 -21.22 -6.25 8.33
C ILE A 266 -20.63 -7.64 8.28
N ALA A 267 -20.73 -8.28 7.13
CA ALA A 267 -20.23 -9.63 6.94
C ALA A 267 -18.70 -9.68 6.83
N LYS A 268 -18.12 -10.85 7.12
CA LYS A 268 -16.73 -11.15 6.76
C LYS A 268 -16.55 -10.98 5.24
N SER A 269 -15.41 -10.48 4.83
CA SER A 269 -15.03 -10.10 3.46
C SER A 269 -15.70 -8.83 2.91
N ALA A 270 -16.59 -8.18 3.67
CA ALA A 270 -17.13 -6.88 3.29
C ALA A 270 -16.10 -5.76 3.43
N TYR A 271 -16.28 -4.71 2.66
CA TYR A 271 -15.47 -3.50 2.72
C TYR A 271 -16.16 -2.41 3.54
N LEU A 272 -15.37 -1.66 4.29
CA LEU A 272 -15.81 -0.52 5.09
C LEU A 272 -15.63 0.77 4.29
N GLU A 273 -16.66 1.60 4.21
CA GLU A 273 -16.58 2.90 3.56
C GLU A 273 -15.70 3.86 4.37
N LEU A 274 -14.90 4.67 3.68
CA LEU A 274 -14.14 5.73 4.31
C LEU A 274 -15.06 6.86 4.80
N ASP A 275 -14.61 7.58 5.83
CA ASP A 275 -15.32 8.68 6.49
C ASP A 275 -16.60 8.29 7.21
N LYS A 276 -16.90 6.99 7.29
CA LYS A 276 -18.04 6.42 8.00
C LYS A 276 -17.62 5.79 9.33
N GLU A 277 -18.48 5.91 10.33
CA GLU A 277 -18.26 5.32 11.65
C GLU A 277 -19.00 3.98 11.76
N TYR A 278 -18.29 2.96 12.24
CA TYR A 278 -18.82 1.62 12.47
C TYR A 278 -18.79 1.29 13.96
N THR A 279 -19.78 0.50 14.40
CA THR A 279 -19.85 0.00 15.77
C THR A 279 -19.31 -1.42 15.82
N VAL A 280 -18.32 -1.67 16.69
CA VAL A 280 -17.72 -2.98 16.90
C VAL A 280 -18.02 -3.43 18.33
N THR A 281 -18.46 -4.68 18.51
CA THR A 281 -18.67 -5.28 19.83
C THR A 281 -17.68 -6.42 20.01
N LEU A 282 -16.90 -6.39 21.09
CA LEU A 282 -15.91 -7.41 21.45
C LEU A 282 -16.09 -7.83 22.91
N ARG A 283 -15.85 -9.10 23.18
CA ARG A 283 -15.68 -9.68 24.52
C ARG A 283 -14.20 -9.89 24.85
N HIS A 284 -13.94 -10.42 26.03
CA HIS A 284 -12.58 -10.84 26.39
C HIS A 284 -12.00 -11.83 25.37
N ASN A 285 -10.80 -11.56 24.89
CA ASN A 285 -10.07 -12.29 23.86
C ASN A 285 -10.67 -12.25 22.44
N ASP A 286 -11.70 -11.42 22.22
CA ASP A 286 -12.17 -11.18 20.85
C ASP A 286 -11.27 -10.22 20.09
N SER A 287 -11.30 -10.36 18.76
CA SER A 287 -10.62 -9.46 17.83
C SER A 287 -11.40 -9.26 16.54
N LEU A 288 -11.15 -8.10 15.92
CA LEU A 288 -11.49 -7.75 14.56
C LEU A 288 -10.19 -7.52 13.79
N ASN A 289 -10.01 -8.23 12.68
CA ASN A 289 -8.90 -8.02 11.75
C ASN A 289 -9.43 -7.39 10.47
N LEU A 290 -8.77 -6.32 10.07
CA LEU A 290 -9.01 -5.60 8.83
C LEU A 290 -7.77 -5.64 7.96
N SER A 291 -7.97 -5.72 6.65
CA SER A 291 -6.90 -5.62 5.64
C SER A 291 -7.20 -4.50 4.66
N ASN A 292 -6.43 -4.41 3.58
CA ASN A 292 -6.61 -3.43 2.51
C ASN A 292 -6.46 -1.98 2.99
N LEU A 293 -5.49 -1.74 3.88
CA LEU A 293 -5.18 -0.43 4.43
C LEU A 293 -3.89 0.12 3.81
N PRO A 294 -3.97 0.94 2.74
CA PRO A 294 -2.81 1.63 2.20
C PRO A 294 -2.18 2.55 3.24
N ALA A 295 -0.86 2.70 3.17
CA ALA A 295 -0.16 3.69 3.98
C ALA A 295 -0.77 5.09 3.78
N GLY A 296 -0.91 5.84 4.86
CA GLY A 296 -1.53 7.17 4.90
C GLY A 296 -3.01 7.18 5.28
N ILE A 297 -3.72 6.05 5.29
CA ILE A 297 -5.07 5.97 5.86
C ILE A 297 -4.99 6.33 7.35
N LYS A 298 -5.84 7.24 7.77
CA LYS A 298 -5.99 7.62 9.17
C LYS A 298 -7.09 6.79 9.81
N TYR A 299 -6.91 6.42 11.06
CA TYR A 299 -7.92 5.70 11.84
C TYR A 299 -8.19 6.38 13.18
N GLU A 300 -9.42 6.27 13.65
CA GLU A 300 -9.85 6.64 14.99
C GLU A 300 -10.57 5.45 15.60
N ILE A 301 -10.21 5.08 16.84
CA ILE A 301 -10.82 3.99 17.61
C ILE A 301 -11.06 4.47 19.03
N TYR A 302 -12.23 4.23 19.57
CA TYR A 302 -12.54 4.51 20.96
C TYR A 302 -13.55 3.53 21.55
N GLU A 303 -13.43 3.26 22.85
CA GLU A 303 -14.30 2.35 23.60
C GLU A 303 -15.41 3.15 24.29
N ASP A 304 -16.60 2.54 24.43
CA ASP A 304 -17.72 3.10 25.17
C ASP A 304 -17.43 3.10 26.69
N GLY A 305 -17.20 4.29 27.24
CA GLY A 305 -16.86 4.49 28.63
C GLY A 305 -17.94 4.04 29.62
N SER A 306 -19.21 4.07 29.22
CA SER A 306 -20.32 3.61 30.08
C SER A 306 -20.28 2.11 30.39
N GLN A 307 -19.53 1.34 29.61
CA GLN A 307 -19.39 -0.10 29.78
C GLN A 307 -18.15 -0.47 30.63
N VAL A 308 -17.32 0.48 30.94
CA VAL A 308 -16.09 0.33 31.72
C VAL A 308 -16.31 0.97 33.08
N LYS A 309 -15.92 0.30 34.19
CA LYS A 309 -15.89 0.97 35.49
C LYS A 309 -14.92 2.15 35.44
N ALA A 310 -15.25 3.20 36.16
CA ALA A 310 -14.39 4.38 36.30
C ALA A 310 -12.94 3.95 36.58
N GLY A 311 -12.05 4.28 35.66
CA GLY A 311 -10.65 3.89 35.72
C GLY A 311 -9.93 4.12 34.40
N ALA A 312 -8.65 3.83 34.38
CA ALA A 312 -7.83 3.93 33.18
C ALA A 312 -7.96 2.67 32.36
N VAL A 313 -8.30 2.84 31.06
CA VAL A 313 -8.14 1.79 30.05
C VAL A 313 -6.74 1.89 29.50
N VAL A 314 -6.02 0.79 29.49
CA VAL A 314 -4.72 0.71 28.85
C VAL A 314 -4.93 0.28 27.41
N VAL A 315 -4.48 1.07 26.46
CA VAL A 315 -4.46 0.74 25.05
C VAL A 315 -3.02 0.64 24.59
N THR A 316 -2.70 -0.45 23.93
CA THR A 316 -1.39 -0.62 23.30
C THR A 316 -1.58 -0.55 21.79
N VAL A 317 -0.94 0.45 21.16
CA VAL A 317 -0.92 0.61 19.71
C VAL A 317 0.52 0.44 19.26
N ASP A 318 0.78 -0.53 18.39
CA ASP A 318 2.10 -0.84 17.83
C ASP A 318 3.20 -0.94 18.92
N ASN A 319 2.91 -1.65 20.01
CA ASN A 319 3.73 -1.81 21.19
C ASN A 319 3.93 -0.54 22.05
N VAL A 320 3.30 0.57 21.72
CA VAL A 320 3.28 1.79 22.56
C VAL A 320 2.04 1.77 23.46
N LYS A 321 2.25 1.87 24.77
CA LYS A 321 1.16 1.94 25.74
C LYS A 321 0.61 3.37 25.86
N TYR A 322 -0.69 3.48 25.72
CA TYR A 322 -1.45 4.69 26.03
C TYR A 322 -2.39 4.42 27.19
N THR A 323 -2.43 5.29 28.19
CA THR A 323 -3.45 5.25 29.23
C THR A 323 -4.56 6.21 28.83
N VAL A 324 -5.72 5.68 28.53
CA VAL A 324 -6.90 6.45 28.14
C VAL A 324 -7.83 6.49 29.34
N THR A 325 -8.13 7.68 29.85
CA THR A 325 -9.14 7.85 30.88
C THR A 325 -10.51 7.75 30.24
N VAL A 326 -11.25 6.72 30.61
CA VAL A 326 -12.63 6.53 30.16
C VAL A 326 -13.54 7.04 31.26
N THR A 327 -14.43 7.96 30.89
CA THR A 327 -15.49 8.44 31.78
C THR A 327 -16.71 7.55 31.66
N ASP A 328 -17.58 7.52 32.66
CA ASP A 328 -18.82 6.71 32.66
C ASP A 328 -19.86 7.18 31.63
N THR A 329 -19.45 7.98 30.67
CA THR A 329 -20.32 8.46 29.58
C THR A 329 -20.16 7.61 28.33
N ALA A 330 -21.29 7.29 27.71
CA ALA A 330 -21.31 6.58 26.44
C ALA A 330 -20.51 7.37 25.37
N PHE A 331 -19.57 6.72 24.76
CA PHE A 331 -18.75 7.28 23.66
C PHE A 331 -18.32 8.72 23.90
N ASP A 332 -17.51 8.91 24.93
CA ASP A 332 -16.89 10.22 25.17
C ASP A 332 -16.19 10.69 23.90
N THR A 333 -16.66 11.78 23.32
CA THR A 333 -16.17 12.35 22.08
C THR A 333 -14.96 13.25 22.27
N THR A 334 -14.47 13.40 23.51
CA THR A 334 -13.28 14.22 23.77
C THR A 334 -12.06 13.60 23.11
N GLU A 335 -11.16 14.44 22.62
CA GLU A 335 -9.94 14.01 21.91
C GLU A 335 -9.04 13.09 22.77
N THR A 336 -9.21 13.12 24.09
CA THR A 336 -8.41 12.35 25.05
C THR A 336 -8.79 10.87 25.13
N THR A 337 -9.99 10.49 24.69
CA THR A 337 -10.47 9.10 24.75
C THR A 337 -10.32 8.34 23.44
N LYS A 338 -9.96 9.04 22.37
CA LYS A 338 -9.78 8.46 21.05
C LYS A 338 -8.34 8.08 20.79
N ILE A 339 -8.11 6.85 20.35
CA ILE A 339 -6.85 6.46 19.74
C ILE A 339 -6.91 6.86 18.28
N LYS A 340 -5.98 7.72 17.88
CA LYS A 340 -5.82 8.19 16.51
C LYS A 340 -4.46 7.75 15.98
N GLY A 341 -4.42 7.34 14.73
CA GLY A 341 -3.18 6.97 14.08
C GLY A 341 -3.27 7.10 12.58
N THR A 342 -2.12 6.89 11.96
CA THR A 342 -1.98 6.80 10.51
C THR A 342 -1.34 5.46 10.20
N VAL A 343 -1.90 4.73 9.26
CA VAL A 343 -1.30 3.49 8.75
C VAL A 343 0.01 3.87 8.05
N ASN A 344 1.11 3.30 8.49
CA ASN A 344 2.43 3.47 7.89
C ASN A 344 2.78 2.20 7.08
N ASN A 345 4.05 1.85 6.98
CA ASN A 345 4.51 0.66 6.26
C ASN A 345 4.57 -0.60 7.15
N THR A 346 3.80 -0.62 8.23
CA THR A 346 3.71 -1.74 9.18
C THR A 346 2.25 -1.97 9.57
N ASP A 347 1.91 -3.21 9.88
CA ASP A 347 0.60 -3.55 10.41
C ASP A 347 0.32 -2.82 11.72
N VAL A 348 -0.93 -2.43 11.93
CA VAL A 348 -1.40 -1.72 13.13
C VAL A 348 -2.04 -2.72 14.09
N THR A 349 -1.64 -2.66 15.36
CA THR A 349 -2.29 -3.42 16.43
C THR A 349 -2.84 -2.46 17.48
N ALA A 350 -4.14 -2.46 17.69
CA ALA A 350 -4.83 -1.70 18.75
C ALA A 350 -5.42 -2.68 19.77
N ALA A 351 -4.74 -2.86 20.90
CA ALA A 351 -5.14 -3.79 21.95
C ALA A 351 -5.68 -3.02 23.17
N PHE A 352 -6.97 -3.16 23.42
CA PHE A 352 -7.66 -2.54 24.57
C PHE A 352 -7.71 -3.51 25.75
N GLN A 353 -7.21 -3.07 26.88
CA GLN A 353 -7.20 -3.84 28.13
C GLN A 353 -7.97 -3.07 29.20
N ASN A 354 -9.03 -3.65 29.72
CA ASN A 354 -9.71 -3.16 30.91
C ASN A 354 -9.26 -3.96 32.13
N THR A 355 -8.95 -3.26 33.21
CA THR A 355 -8.54 -3.92 34.47
C THR A 355 -9.59 -3.61 35.54
N ASN A 356 -10.27 -4.63 36.04
CA ASN A 356 -11.06 -4.50 37.26
C ASN A 356 -10.12 -4.71 38.46
N PRO A 357 -10.28 -3.96 39.55
CA PRO A 357 -9.47 -4.15 40.74
C PRO A 357 -9.59 -5.57 41.27
N ASP A 358 -8.45 -6.14 41.64
CA ASP A 358 -8.34 -7.51 42.17
C ASP A 358 -8.86 -7.63 43.60
N SER A 359 -9.17 -6.56 44.27
CA SER A 359 -9.67 -6.56 45.64
C SER A 359 -11.20 -6.49 45.68
N PRO A 360 -11.86 -7.48 46.25
CA PRO A 360 -13.06 -7.15 46.97
C PRO A 360 -12.67 -6.05 47.97
N ASP A 361 -13.52 -5.06 48.07
CA ASP A 361 -13.32 -3.95 48.96
C ASP A 361 -12.74 -4.42 50.32
N MET A 362 -11.46 -4.12 50.57
CA MET A 362 -10.79 -4.54 51.83
C MET A 362 -11.52 -3.93 53.03
N GLY A 363 -12.44 -3.03 52.81
CA GLY A 363 -13.35 -2.51 53.81
C GLY A 363 -14.18 -3.58 54.52
N VAL A 364 -14.55 -4.65 53.80
CA VAL A 364 -15.29 -5.76 54.43
C VAL A 364 -14.41 -6.56 55.40
N VAL A 365 -13.12 -6.69 55.12
CA VAL A 365 -12.19 -7.37 56.04
C VAL A 365 -11.81 -6.44 57.19
N LEU A 366 -11.65 -5.15 56.93
CA LEU A 366 -11.40 -4.13 57.98
C LEU A 366 -12.62 -3.88 58.86
N ASP A 367 -13.83 -3.88 58.27
CA ASP A 367 -15.08 -3.76 59.04
C ASP A 367 -15.31 -4.96 59.97
N ASN A 368 -14.83 -6.14 59.65
CA ASN A 368 -14.92 -7.32 60.48
C ASN A 368 -13.75 -7.47 61.50
N ALA A 369 -12.69 -6.70 61.34
CA ALA A 369 -11.55 -6.70 62.26
C ALA A 369 -11.95 -6.44 63.73
N PRO A 370 -12.85 -5.48 64.06
CA PRO A 370 -13.34 -5.29 65.41
C PRO A 370 -14.04 -6.52 65.97
N TYR A 371 -14.83 -7.22 65.11
CA TYR A 371 -15.59 -8.39 65.52
C TYR A 371 -14.67 -9.60 65.78
N ILE A 372 -13.67 -9.78 64.92
CA ILE A 372 -12.64 -10.84 65.12
C ILE A 372 -11.84 -10.55 66.39
N ALA A 373 -11.44 -9.34 66.65
CA ALA A 373 -10.75 -8.95 67.87
C ALA A 373 -11.63 -9.16 69.13
N MET A 374 -12.92 -8.79 69.07
CA MET A 374 -13.89 -9.08 70.16
C MET A 374 -14.02 -10.59 70.39
N LEU A 375 -14.15 -11.37 69.32
CA LEU A 375 -14.26 -12.86 69.46
C LEU A 375 -12.99 -13.46 70.10
N ALA A 376 -11.84 -12.96 69.73
CA ALA A 376 -10.58 -13.39 70.34
C ALA A 376 -10.51 -13.02 71.85
N ILE A 377 -10.94 -11.84 72.23
CA ILE A 377 -10.99 -11.37 73.63
C ILE A 377 -11.98 -12.27 74.41
N VAL A 378 -13.15 -12.57 73.88
CA VAL A 378 -14.14 -13.41 74.52
C VAL A 378 -13.60 -14.83 74.70
N ALA A 379 -12.93 -15.38 73.72
CA ALA A 379 -12.31 -16.70 73.77
C ALA A 379 -11.21 -16.78 74.84
N ILE A 380 -10.32 -15.78 74.88
CA ILE A 380 -9.26 -15.68 75.89
C ILE A 380 -9.87 -15.51 77.28
N GLY A 381 -10.86 -14.64 77.44
CA GLY A 381 -11.59 -14.46 78.71
C GLY A 381 -12.29 -15.72 79.19
N GLY A 382 -12.92 -16.44 78.28
CA GLY A 382 -13.58 -17.73 78.58
C GLY A 382 -12.62 -18.80 79.08
N VAL A 383 -11.45 -18.91 78.41
CA VAL A 383 -10.40 -19.84 78.85
C VAL A 383 -9.85 -19.44 80.23
N ALA A 384 -9.61 -18.14 80.45
CA ALA A 384 -9.13 -17.66 81.76
C ALA A 384 -10.14 -17.93 82.88
N LEU A 385 -11.44 -17.74 82.63
CA LEU A 385 -12.50 -18.10 83.59
C LEU A 385 -12.58 -19.57 83.87
N MET A 386 -12.45 -20.46 82.89
CA MET A 386 -12.41 -21.90 83.07
C MET A 386 -11.19 -22.37 83.88
N LEU A 387 -10.03 -21.80 83.60
CA LEU A 387 -8.80 -22.10 84.38
C LEU A 387 -8.91 -21.62 85.79
N ASN A 388 -9.54 -20.48 86.06
CA ASN A 388 -9.74 -19.96 87.38
C ASN A 388 -10.79 -20.76 88.18
N LYS A 389 -11.82 -21.30 87.53
CA LYS A 389 -12.81 -22.22 88.11
C LYS A 389 -12.15 -23.53 88.50
N ARG A 390 -11.33 -24.11 87.65
CA ARG A 390 -10.61 -25.35 87.85
C ARG A 390 -9.68 -25.25 89.09
N ARG A 391 -9.01 -24.13 89.25
CA ARG A 391 -8.19 -23.85 90.44
C ARG A 391 -8.94 -23.82 91.76
N ARG A 392 -10.23 -23.29 91.69
CA ARG A 392 -11.07 -23.26 92.89
C ARG A 392 -11.68 -24.59 93.25
N ASP A 393 -11.82 -25.48 92.29
CA ASP A 393 -12.36 -26.82 92.51
C ASP A 393 -11.27 -27.81 92.97
N GLU A 394 -9.98 -27.40 92.98
CA GLU A 394 -8.81 -28.16 93.43
C GLU A 394 -8.29 -27.71 94.79
N GLU A 395 -8.83 -26.61 95.40
CA GLU A 395 -8.58 -26.23 96.83
C GLU A 395 -9.77 -26.69 97.70
#